data_8a0dec2032510ed5b6747bd7c9a64421
#
_entry.id   8a0dec2032510ed5b6747bd7c9a64421
#
_cell.length_a   1.000
_cell.length_b   1.000
_cell.length_c   1.000
_cell.angle_alpha   90.00
_cell.angle_beta   90.00
_cell.angle_gamma   90.00
#
_symmetry.space_group_name_H-M   'P 1'
#
loop_
_entity.id
_entity.type
_entity.pdbx_description
1 polymer ?
#
loop_
_entity_poly.entity_id
_entity_poly.type
_entity_poly.pdbx_seq_one_letter_code
_entity_poly.pdbx_strand_id
1 'polypeptide(L)'
;MKRSHDTDVKRTRNLHGFFGKDFVLNNLSKSHVSEYINSRRDDGVSDKTINKELSLLSTAIKHAQENWEWNLSNPISGKRLEELEGPYRFLSREEAEALIVEAGEGLPVGNGHLPKYLKDFIILGLHTGCRSGELLGLEWERVDLQNSRIRLEAKHTKSKKARTVPLNRNAREVLLNRQ
;
A
#
# COMPACT_ATOMS: atom_id res chain seq x y z
N MET A 1 -10.36 3.62 -13.88
CA MET A 1 -10.61 2.66 -12.77
C MET A 1 -9.71 3.01 -11.59
N LYS A 2 -10.21 2.96 -10.35
CA LYS A 2 -9.45 3.31 -9.15
C LYS A 2 -8.41 2.24 -8.86
N ARG A 3 -7.12 2.62 -8.64
CA ARG A 3 -6.02 1.66 -8.34
C ARG A 3 -6.24 0.77 -7.10
N SER A 4 -7.13 1.18 -6.19
CA SER A 4 -7.44 0.45 -4.95
C SER A 4 -8.75 -0.34 -5.04
N HIS A 5 -9.28 -0.59 -6.23
CA HIS A 5 -10.57 -1.26 -6.40
C HIS A 5 -10.63 -2.61 -5.69
N ASP A 6 -9.65 -3.48 -5.88
CA ASP A 6 -9.62 -4.81 -5.28
C ASP A 6 -9.57 -4.76 -3.74
N THR A 7 -8.85 -3.76 -3.21
CA THR A 7 -8.79 -3.54 -1.75
C THR A 7 -10.14 -3.05 -1.22
N ASP A 8 -10.81 -2.17 -1.96
CA ASP A 8 -12.14 -1.67 -1.57
C ASP A 8 -13.18 -2.79 -1.66
N VAL A 9 -13.10 -3.69 -2.65
CA VAL A 9 -13.95 -4.90 -2.73
C VAL A 9 -13.76 -5.81 -1.51
N LYS A 10 -12.51 -6.03 -1.08
CA LYS A 10 -12.24 -6.83 0.15
C LYS A 10 -12.87 -6.17 1.39
N ARG A 11 -12.70 -4.86 1.55
CA ARG A 11 -13.32 -4.11 2.67
C ARG A 11 -14.84 -4.16 2.63
N THR A 12 -15.43 -4.04 1.44
CA THR A 12 -16.88 -4.16 1.25
C THR A 12 -17.39 -5.54 1.68
N ARG A 13 -16.64 -6.62 1.39
CA ARG A 13 -17.00 -7.97 1.89
C ARG A 13 -17.06 -8.05 3.41
N ASN A 14 -16.11 -7.42 4.11
CA ASN A 14 -16.10 -7.41 5.56
C ASN A 14 -17.33 -6.68 6.13
N LEU A 15 -17.66 -5.52 5.55
CA LEU A 15 -18.86 -4.76 5.91
C LEU A 15 -20.14 -5.57 5.62
N HIS A 16 -20.26 -6.17 4.44
CA HIS A 16 -21.41 -7.02 4.09
C HIS A 16 -21.49 -8.28 4.95
N GLY A 17 -20.36 -8.84 5.35
CA GLY A 17 -20.33 -10.02 6.24
C GLY A 17 -20.92 -9.72 7.61
N PHE A 18 -20.67 -8.53 8.14
CA PHE A 18 -21.17 -8.10 9.43
C PHE A 18 -22.63 -7.60 9.37
N PHE A 19 -22.90 -6.63 8.48
CA PHE A 19 -24.23 -6.00 8.43
C PHE A 19 -25.27 -6.84 7.69
N GLY A 20 -24.84 -7.78 6.85
CA GLY A 20 -25.72 -8.49 5.94
C GLY A 20 -25.99 -7.69 4.65
N LYS A 21 -26.39 -8.42 3.60
CA LYS A 21 -26.64 -7.82 2.28
C LYS A 21 -27.90 -6.95 2.25
N ASP A 22 -28.88 -7.29 3.08
CA ASP A 22 -30.18 -6.65 3.13
C ASP A 22 -30.27 -5.54 4.18
N PHE A 23 -29.14 -5.18 4.79
CA PHE A 23 -29.10 -4.14 5.80
C PHE A 23 -29.45 -2.77 5.20
N VAL A 24 -30.50 -2.15 5.73
CA VAL A 24 -30.97 -0.83 5.27
C VAL A 24 -30.13 0.27 5.89
N LEU A 25 -29.39 1.03 5.08
CA LEU A 25 -28.48 2.09 5.52
C LEU A 25 -29.13 3.19 6.36
N ASN A 26 -30.42 3.45 6.20
CA ASN A 26 -31.17 4.39 7.04
C ASN A 26 -31.19 3.98 8.53
N ASN A 27 -31.04 2.69 8.81
CA ASN A 27 -31.01 2.17 10.17
C ASN A 27 -29.60 2.20 10.79
N LEU A 28 -28.59 2.66 10.04
CA LEU A 28 -27.21 2.70 10.52
C LEU A 28 -27.09 3.71 11.66
N SER A 29 -26.74 3.22 12.85
CA SER A 29 -26.60 4.01 14.08
C SER A 29 -25.17 3.98 14.62
N LYS A 30 -24.88 4.83 15.60
CA LYS A 30 -23.61 4.81 16.33
C LYS A 30 -23.37 3.49 17.07
N SER A 31 -24.41 2.79 17.54
CA SER A 31 -24.28 1.47 18.18
C SER A 31 -23.82 0.42 17.16
N HIS A 32 -24.46 0.36 16.00
CA HIS A 32 -24.03 -0.55 14.92
C HIS A 32 -22.58 -0.36 14.53
N VAL A 33 -22.10 0.90 14.47
CA VAL A 33 -20.68 1.18 14.20
C VAL A 33 -19.78 0.68 15.33
N SER A 34 -20.22 0.82 16.59
CA SER A 34 -19.46 0.34 17.76
C SER A 34 -19.42 -1.18 17.81
N GLU A 35 -20.52 -1.84 17.52
CA GLU A 35 -20.61 -3.31 17.42
C GLU A 35 -19.68 -3.85 16.31
N TYR A 36 -19.67 -3.20 15.13
CA TYR A 36 -18.74 -3.53 14.07
C TYR A 36 -17.28 -3.41 14.52
N ILE A 37 -16.92 -2.30 15.17
CA ILE A 37 -15.57 -2.09 15.68
C ILE A 37 -15.15 -3.21 16.64
N ASN A 38 -16.03 -3.55 17.59
CA ASN A 38 -15.77 -4.60 18.58
C ASN A 38 -15.59 -5.96 17.90
N SER A 39 -16.50 -6.33 17.01
CA SER A 39 -16.39 -7.57 16.23
C SER A 39 -15.08 -7.67 15.46
N ARG A 40 -14.64 -6.56 14.82
CA ARG A 40 -13.37 -6.56 14.09
C ARG A 40 -12.14 -6.66 15.01
N ARG A 41 -12.22 -6.08 16.22
CA ARG A 41 -11.18 -6.24 17.24
C ARG A 41 -11.10 -7.66 17.77
N ASP A 42 -12.25 -8.31 17.98
CA ASP A 42 -12.33 -9.72 18.38
C ASP A 42 -11.73 -10.65 17.31
N ASP A 43 -11.85 -10.28 16.02
CA ASP A 43 -11.16 -10.94 14.90
C ASP A 43 -9.65 -10.66 14.87
N GLY A 44 -9.08 -9.89 15.80
CA GLY A 44 -7.67 -9.51 15.84
C GLY A 44 -7.25 -8.44 14.81
N VAL A 45 -8.20 -7.70 14.25
CA VAL A 45 -7.92 -6.68 13.23
C VAL A 45 -7.49 -5.36 13.87
N SER A 46 -6.39 -4.77 13.37
CA SER A 46 -5.88 -3.50 13.88
C SER A 46 -6.82 -2.32 13.64
N ASP A 47 -6.84 -1.36 14.57
CA ASP A 47 -7.64 -0.12 14.49
C ASP A 47 -7.37 0.66 13.20
N LYS A 48 -6.14 0.64 12.70
CA LYS A 48 -5.77 1.20 11.40
C LYS A 48 -6.52 0.58 10.22
N THR A 49 -6.76 -0.72 10.25
CA THR A 49 -7.53 -1.43 9.22
C THR A 49 -9.02 -1.14 9.37
N ILE A 50 -9.54 -1.16 10.60
CA ILE A 50 -10.94 -0.83 10.90
C ILE A 50 -11.25 0.61 10.44
N ASN A 51 -10.37 1.57 10.73
CA ASN A 51 -10.51 2.95 10.24
C ASN A 51 -10.64 3.04 8.71
N LYS A 52 -9.92 2.19 7.97
CA LYS A 52 -10.02 2.16 6.49
C LYS A 52 -11.35 1.56 6.01
N GLU A 53 -11.87 0.55 6.71
CA GLU A 53 -13.18 -0.05 6.42
C GLU A 53 -14.29 0.96 6.69
N LEU A 54 -14.27 1.63 7.85
CA LEU A 54 -15.22 2.67 8.20
C LEU A 54 -15.13 3.89 7.28
N SER A 55 -13.92 4.27 6.85
CA SER A 55 -13.72 5.36 5.89
C SER A 55 -14.36 5.04 4.53
N LEU A 56 -14.32 3.78 4.10
CA LEU A 56 -14.97 3.36 2.87
C LEU A 56 -16.50 3.52 2.98
N LEU A 57 -17.09 3.02 4.09
CA LEU A 57 -18.53 3.15 4.34
C LEU A 57 -18.96 4.61 4.45
N SER A 58 -18.21 5.43 5.19
CA SER A 58 -18.47 6.88 5.30
C SER A 58 -18.41 7.58 3.94
N THR A 59 -17.46 7.20 3.09
CA THR A 59 -17.32 7.75 1.73
C THR A 59 -18.50 7.33 0.85
N ALA A 60 -18.96 6.09 0.96
CA ALA A 60 -20.14 5.61 0.22
C ALA A 60 -21.41 6.36 0.63
N ILE A 61 -21.61 6.58 1.93
CA ILE A 61 -22.76 7.38 2.45
C ILE A 61 -22.71 8.81 1.90
N LYS A 62 -21.55 9.47 1.98
CA LYS A 62 -21.39 10.82 1.42
C LYS A 62 -21.69 10.87 -0.08
N HIS A 63 -21.19 9.88 -0.82
CA HIS A 63 -21.45 9.79 -2.26
C HIS A 63 -22.95 9.67 -2.55
N ALA A 64 -23.68 8.86 -1.77
CA ALA A 64 -25.13 8.72 -1.92
C ALA A 64 -25.87 10.01 -1.57
N GLN A 65 -25.44 10.72 -0.53
CA GLN A 65 -26.00 12.03 -0.17
C GLN A 65 -25.78 13.07 -1.28
N GLU A 66 -24.60 13.14 -1.85
CA GLU A 66 -24.19 14.19 -2.80
C GLU A 66 -24.68 13.92 -4.23
N ASN A 67 -24.76 12.65 -4.65
CA ASN A 67 -25.04 12.32 -6.05
C ASN A 67 -26.42 11.67 -6.27
N TRP A 68 -27.04 11.15 -5.22
CA TRP A 68 -28.36 10.50 -5.31
C TRP A 68 -29.41 11.19 -4.41
N GLU A 69 -29.01 12.28 -3.76
CA GLU A 69 -29.88 13.07 -2.87
C GLU A 69 -30.52 12.23 -1.74
N TRP A 70 -29.84 11.14 -1.34
CA TRP A 70 -30.34 10.29 -0.28
C TRP A 70 -30.20 10.99 1.09
N ASN A 71 -31.28 11.05 1.83
CA ASN A 71 -31.26 11.60 3.19
C ASN A 71 -30.78 10.54 4.20
N LEU A 72 -29.47 10.27 4.22
CA LEU A 72 -28.82 9.31 5.10
C LEU A 72 -28.10 10.00 6.25
N SER A 73 -28.20 9.41 7.45
CA SER A 73 -27.32 9.77 8.56
C SER A 73 -25.92 9.14 8.36
N ASN A 74 -24.86 9.86 8.69
CA ASN A 74 -23.51 9.31 8.69
C ASN A 74 -22.94 9.25 10.13
N PRO A 75 -23.21 8.15 10.87
CA PRO A 75 -22.79 8.02 12.27
C PRO A 75 -21.27 7.79 12.44
N ILE A 76 -20.53 7.63 11.33
CA ILE A 76 -19.08 7.43 11.30
C ILE A 76 -18.34 8.78 11.28
N SER A 77 -19.04 9.85 10.87
CA SER A 77 -18.44 11.19 10.76
C SER A 77 -17.82 11.61 12.09
N GLY A 78 -16.54 12.00 12.06
CA GLY A 78 -15.78 12.40 13.25
C GLY A 78 -15.29 11.24 14.15
N LYS A 79 -15.67 9.99 13.88
CA LYS A 79 -15.13 8.80 14.58
C LYS A 79 -13.87 8.33 13.89
N ARG A 80 -12.75 8.44 14.59
CA ARG A 80 -11.48 7.80 14.20
C ARG A 80 -10.92 7.10 15.43
N LEU A 81 -10.60 5.82 15.26
CA LEU A 81 -9.91 5.04 16.28
C LEU A 81 -8.46 5.50 16.36
N GLU A 82 -7.90 5.47 17.57
CA GLU A 82 -6.49 5.77 17.78
C GLU A 82 -5.63 4.71 17.09
N GLU A 83 -4.73 5.16 16.23
CA GLU A 83 -3.81 4.27 15.53
C GLU A 83 -2.50 4.25 16.32
N LEU A 84 -2.21 3.15 16.99
CA LEU A 84 -0.90 2.97 17.62
C LEU A 84 0.17 2.99 16.53
N GLU A 85 1.09 3.93 16.62
CA GLU A 85 2.28 3.93 15.78
C GLU A 85 3.18 2.79 16.26
N GLY A 86 3.45 1.86 15.35
CA GLY A 86 4.45 0.81 15.61
C GLY A 86 5.85 1.42 15.74
N PRO A 87 6.78 0.73 16.39
CA PRO A 87 8.15 1.21 16.50
C PRO A 87 8.74 1.43 15.11
N TYR A 88 9.25 2.64 14.85
CA TYR A 88 10.02 2.92 13.64
C TYR A 88 11.33 2.13 13.71
N ARG A 89 11.50 1.20 12.78
CA ARG A 89 12.75 0.47 12.63
C ARG A 89 13.39 0.82 11.28
N PHE A 90 14.63 1.25 11.33
CA PHE A 90 15.47 1.43 10.15
C PHE A 90 16.51 0.32 10.13
N LEU A 91 16.90 -0.12 8.93
CA LEU A 91 18.04 -1.03 8.79
C LEU A 91 19.32 -0.28 9.13
N SER A 92 20.20 -0.90 9.92
CA SER A 92 21.58 -0.43 10.02
C SER A 92 22.31 -0.69 8.69
N ARG A 93 23.50 -0.13 8.56
CA ARG A 93 24.32 -0.36 7.37
C ARG A 93 24.70 -1.84 7.25
N GLU A 94 25.09 -2.44 8.36
CA GLU A 94 25.48 -3.84 8.48
C GLU A 94 24.29 -4.78 8.15
N GLU A 95 23.11 -4.46 8.64
CA GLU A 95 21.89 -5.20 8.30
C GLU A 95 21.54 -5.11 6.81
N ALA A 96 21.73 -3.94 6.21
CA ALA A 96 21.48 -3.75 4.77
C ALA A 96 22.49 -4.52 3.93
N GLU A 97 23.78 -4.52 4.31
CA GLU A 97 24.83 -5.28 3.65
C GLU A 97 24.59 -6.79 3.78
N ALA A 98 24.23 -7.29 4.96
CA ALA A 98 23.88 -8.70 5.17
C ALA A 98 22.66 -9.11 4.32
N LEU A 99 21.63 -8.28 4.26
CA LEU A 99 20.45 -8.54 3.43
C LEU A 99 20.79 -8.65 1.94
N ILE A 100 21.71 -7.83 1.43
CA ILE A 100 22.17 -7.87 0.04
C ILE A 100 22.96 -9.15 -0.25
N VAL A 101 23.80 -9.59 0.67
CA VAL A 101 24.58 -10.84 0.57
C VAL A 101 23.62 -12.03 0.50
N GLU A 102 22.76 -12.18 1.49
CA GLU A 102 21.79 -13.28 1.58
C GLU A 102 20.87 -13.36 0.37
N ALA A 103 20.41 -12.19 -0.13
CA ALA A 103 19.60 -12.14 -1.35
C ALA A 103 20.36 -12.58 -2.61
N GLY A 104 21.70 -12.48 -2.60
CA GLY A 104 22.57 -12.90 -3.71
C GLY A 104 22.88 -14.39 -3.71
N GLU A 105 22.83 -15.05 -2.57
CA GLU A 105 23.15 -16.48 -2.41
C GLU A 105 22.04 -17.43 -2.88
N GLY A 106 20.85 -16.86 -3.20
CA GLY A 106 19.74 -17.65 -3.73
C GLY A 106 19.18 -18.65 -2.72
N LEU A 107 19.18 -18.31 -1.44
CA LEU A 107 18.71 -19.19 -0.36
C LEU A 107 17.29 -19.69 -0.61
N PRO A 108 17.01 -20.97 -0.28
CA PRO A 108 15.67 -21.51 -0.40
C PRO A 108 14.73 -20.84 0.61
N VAL A 109 13.55 -20.40 0.13
CA VAL A 109 12.49 -19.84 0.98
C VAL A 109 11.25 -20.72 0.85
N GLY A 110 10.91 -21.43 1.90
CA GLY A 110 9.80 -22.37 1.87
C GLY A 110 10.01 -23.44 0.79
N ASN A 111 9.07 -23.57 -0.14
CA ASN A 111 9.15 -24.53 -1.25
C ASN A 111 9.82 -23.96 -2.52
N GLY A 112 10.46 -22.79 -2.44
CA GLY A 112 11.06 -22.10 -3.60
C GLY A 112 12.43 -21.50 -3.30
N HIS A 113 12.97 -20.81 -4.30
CA HIS A 113 14.21 -20.03 -4.18
C HIS A 113 13.91 -18.54 -4.28
N LEU A 114 14.75 -17.72 -3.68
CA LEU A 114 14.69 -16.27 -3.85
C LEU A 114 14.84 -15.92 -5.34
N PRO A 115 14.05 -14.96 -5.84
CA PRO A 115 14.17 -14.51 -7.23
C PRO A 115 15.58 -13.97 -7.51
N LYS A 116 16.20 -14.37 -8.62
CA LYS A 116 17.54 -13.93 -9.01
C LYS A 116 17.70 -12.40 -9.10
N TYR A 117 16.61 -11.67 -9.30
CA TYR A 117 16.62 -10.21 -9.34
C TYR A 117 16.55 -9.55 -7.95
N LEU A 118 16.34 -10.33 -6.86
CA LEU A 118 16.07 -9.76 -5.54
C LEU A 118 17.22 -8.93 -5.00
N LYS A 119 18.45 -9.38 -5.18
CA LYS A 119 19.67 -8.62 -4.81
C LYS A 119 19.68 -7.24 -5.48
N ASP A 120 19.49 -7.19 -6.77
CA ASP A 120 19.51 -5.94 -7.53
C ASP A 120 18.35 -5.04 -7.18
N PHE A 121 17.17 -5.63 -6.94
CA PHE A 121 15.98 -4.92 -6.47
C PHE A 121 16.23 -4.24 -5.12
N ILE A 122 16.86 -4.94 -4.17
CA ILE A 122 17.23 -4.39 -2.85
C ILE A 122 18.22 -3.25 -2.99
N ILE A 123 19.30 -3.44 -3.77
CA ILE A 123 20.31 -2.42 -4.01
C ILE A 123 19.65 -1.17 -4.64
N LEU A 124 18.85 -1.34 -5.69
CA LEU A 124 18.14 -0.23 -6.31
C LEU A 124 17.19 0.46 -5.33
N GLY A 125 16.45 -0.30 -4.52
CA GLY A 125 15.56 0.25 -3.50
C GLY A 125 16.28 1.12 -2.48
N LEU A 126 17.38 0.61 -1.92
CA LEU A 126 18.19 1.32 -0.91
C LEU A 126 18.86 2.58 -1.47
N HIS A 127 19.35 2.53 -2.72
CA HIS A 127 20.14 3.60 -3.31
C HIS A 127 19.35 4.63 -4.12
N THR A 128 18.06 4.37 -4.40
CA THR A 128 17.20 5.29 -5.15
C THR A 128 16.00 5.80 -4.36
N GLY A 129 15.60 5.11 -3.30
CA GLY A 129 14.37 5.38 -2.57
C GLY A 129 13.09 5.22 -3.42
N CYS A 130 13.18 4.52 -4.55
CA CYS A 130 12.03 4.21 -5.38
C CYS A 130 11.09 3.22 -4.67
N ARG A 131 9.79 3.37 -4.91
CA ARG A 131 8.81 2.39 -4.40
C ARG A 131 8.94 1.07 -5.14
N SER A 132 8.57 -0.03 -4.46
CA SER A 132 8.63 -1.37 -5.07
C SER A 132 7.94 -1.46 -6.43
N GLY A 133 6.73 -0.91 -6.57
CA GLY A 133 6.02 -0.89 -7.85
C GLY A 133 6.66 0.01 -8.93
N GLU A 134 7.44 1.00 -8.54
CA GLU A 134 8.20 1.85 -9.47
C GLU A 134 9.42 1.13 -10.02
N LEU A 135 10.08 0.31 -9.18
CA LEU A 135 11.22 -0.51 -9.60
C LEU A 135 10.79 -1.72 -10.42
N LEU A 136 9.76 -2.46 -9.98
CA LEU A 136 9.26 -3.64 -10.70
C LEU A 136 8.64 -3.30 -12.06
N GLY A 137 8.12 -2.08 -12.20
CA GLY A 137 7.60 -1.57 -13.47
C GLY A 137 8.58 -0.64 -14.22
N LEU A 138 9.89 -0.68 -13.89
CA LEU A 138 10.88 0.16 -14.55
C LEU A 138 11.22 -0.42 -15.92
N GLU A 139 11.09 0.39 -16.95
CA GLU A 139 11.45 0.10 -18.34
C GLU A 139 12.73 0.83 -18.72
N TRP A 140 13.54 0.24 -19.61
CA TRP A 140 14.83 0.79 -20.03
C TRP A 140 14.73 2.17 -20.68
N GLU A 141 13.63 2.47 -21.36
CA GLU A 141 13.37 3.80 -21.96
C GLU A 141 13.39 4.94 -20.94
N ARG A 142 13.15 4.61 -19.66
CA ARG A 142 13.15 5.56 -18.54
C ARG A 142 14.47 5.63 -17.78
N VAL A 143 15.45 4.80 -18.17
CA VAL A 143 16.79 4.74 -17.57
C VAL A 143 17.77 5.49 -18.45
N ASP A 144 18.31 6.59 -17.95
CA ASP A 144 19.30 7.43 -18.61
C ASP A 144 20.66 7.21 -17.91
N LEU A 145 21.39 6.18 -18.37
CA LEU A 145 22.69 5.83 -17.80
C LEU A 145 23.77 6.86 -18.07
N GLN A 146 23.67 7.63 -19.17
CA GLN A 146 24.62 8.68 -19.51
C GLN A 146 24.56 9.82 -18.50
N ASN A 147 23.34 10.22 -18.13
CA ASN A 147 23.11 11.27 -17.15
C ASN A 147 22.85 10.73 -15.75
N SER A 148 23.06 9.43 -15.52
CA SER A 148 22.90 8.75 -14.21
C SER A 148 21.56 9.06 -13.53
N ARG A 149 20.45 8.82 -14.22
CA ARG A 149 19.10 9.11 -13.69
C ARG A 149 18.03 8.18 -14.21
N ILE A 150 16.96 8.04 -13.42
CA ILE A 150 15.70 7.38 -13.79
C ILE A 150 14.60 8.44 -13.90
N ARG A 151 13.78 8.38 -14.96
CA ARG A 151 12.61 9.23 -15.13
C ARG A 151 11.35 8.45 -14.71
N LEU A 152 10.68 8.92 -13.67
CA LEU A 152 9.41 8.34 -13.22
C LEU A 152 8.26 9.26 -13.66
N GLU A 153 7.44 8.77 -14.57
CA GLU A 153 6.29 9.52 -15.08
C GLU A 153 5.12 9.47 -14.07
N ALA A 154 4.25 10.46 -14.14
CA ALA A 154 3.09 10.59 -13.24
C ALA A 154 2.20 9.33 -13.20
N LYS A 155 2.01 8.66 -14.35
CA LYS A 155 1.19 7.42 -14.45
C LYS A 155 1.77 6.25 -13.65
N HIS A 156 3.09 6.23 -13.39
CA HIS A 156 3.80 5.16 -12.67
C HIS A 156 3.98 5.48 -11.18
N THR A 157 3.74 6.72 -10.74
CA THR A 157 3.90 7.13 -9.35
C THR A 157 2.59 7.10 -8.57
N LYS A 158 2.65 6.79 -7.27
CA LYS A 158 1.48 6.84 -6.38
C LYS A 158 0.93 8.27 -6.22
N SER A 159 1.84 9.26 -6.26
CA SER A 159 1.50 10.69 -6.10
C SER A 159 0.97 11.34 -7.38
N LYS A 160 0.93 10.62 -8.51
CA LYS A 160 0.61 11.15 -9.84
C LYS A 160 1.46 12.37 -10.25
N LYS A 161 2.68 12.48 -9.71
CA LYS A 161 3.67 13.52 -10.07
C LYS A 161 4.88 12.86 -10.70
N ALA A 162 5.31 13.36 -11.85
CA ALA A 162 6.57 12.95 -12.46
C ALA A 162 7.75 13.41 -11.60
N ARG A 163 8.80 12.60 -11.54
CA ARG A 163 10.06 12.97 -10.89
C ARG A 163 11.24 12.27 -11.51
N THR A 164 12.40 12.89 -11.39
CA THR A 164 13.68 12.29 -11.75
C THR A 164 14.39 11.83 -10.49
N VAL A 165 14.95 10.62 -10.55
CA VAL A 165 15.71 10.01 -9.45
C VAL A 165 17.15 9.87 -9.90
N PRO A 166 18.12 10.47 -9.20
CA PRO A 166 19.54 10.30 -9.52
C PRO A 166 20.00 8.89 -9.19
N LEU A 167 20.92 8.36 -9.99
CA LEU A 167 21.60 7.10 -9.77
C LEU A 167 22.96 7.36 -9.13
N ASN A 168 23.18 6.86 -7.94
CA ASN A 168 24.52 6.79 -7.39
C ASN A 168 25.33 5.65 -8.04
N ARG A 169 26.61 5.53 -7.68
CA ARG A 169 27.50 4.51 -8.24
C ARG A 169 26.93 3.11 -8.17
N ASN A 170 26.42 2.70 -7.00
CA ASN A 170 25.91 1.33 -6.79
C ASN A 170 24.66 1.04 -7.61
N ALA A 171 23.70 1.96 -7.63
CA ALA A 171 22.48 1.82 -8.43
C ALA A 171 22.79 1.79 -9.94
N ARG A 172 23.75 2.62 -10.40
CA ARG A 172 24.20 2.64 -11.78
C ARG A 172 24.88 1.34 -12.21
N GLU A 173 25.75 0.80 -11.35
CA GLU A 173 26.46 -0.46 -11.59
C GLU A 173 25.50 -1.63 -11.76
N VAL A 174 24.49 -1.75 -10.88
CA VAL A 174 23.44 -2.76 -11.01
C VAL A 174 22.73 -2.68 -12.36
N LEU A 175 22.36 -1.47 -12.80
CA LEU A 175 21.66 -1.30 -14.08
C LEU A 175 22.58 -1.60 -15.27
N LEU A 176 23.86 -1.24 -15.21
CA LEU A 176 24.84 -1.58 -16.26
C LEU A 176 25.02 -3.10 -16.42
N ASN A 177 25.03 -3.84 -15.30
CA ASN A 177 25.18 -5.30 -15.32
C ASN A 177 23.92 -6.02 -15.85
N ARG A 178 22.81 -5.31 -16.01
CA ARG A 178 21.54 -5.83 -16.52
C ARG A 178 21.21 -5.43 -17.95
N GLN A 179 21.98 -4.52 -18.53
CA GLN A 179 21.85 -4.06 -19.92
C GLN A 179 22.44 -5.08 -20.89
#